data_0f504588d567f1a9610b65ccf7cae0e7
#
_entry.id   0f504588d567f1a9610b65ccf7cae0e7
#
_cell.length_a   1.000
_cell.length_b   1.000
_cell.length_c   1.000
_cell.angle_alpha   90.00
_cell.angle_beta   90.00
_cell.angle_gamma   90.00
#
_symmetry.space_group_name_H-M   'P 1'
#
loop_
_entity.id
_entity.type
_entity.pdbx_description
1 polymer ?
#
loop_
_entity_poly.entity_id
_entity_poly.type
_entity_poly.pdbx_seq_one_letter_code
_entity_poly.pdbx_strand_id
1 'polypeptide(L)'
;DEALAESTRSGKPVMTLFTGSDWCPHCRTLEERVFSTPEFESWSEEHVVLLMIDLPESGISPAVRSERSRICLKYGVRTFPSVLILDSFGEKITEEKGYRGTPASTWIKRLAAKVPAPEAVADLEEPMPTSLGEAVHEARGKDRPVLLVVSGSRDKTAIIRSATLVNDPEFGALAEESFVVAAIPASTEDGEPTDT
;
A
#
# COMPACT_ATOMS: atom_id res chain seq x y z
N ASP A 1 4.02 2.94 5.88
CA ASP A 1 4.24 3.71 4.64
C ASP A 1 5.02 2.88 3.59
N GLU A 2 6.10 2.19 3.97
CA GLU A 2 6.91 1.36 3.06
C GLU A 2 6.10 0.26 2.36
N ALA A 3 5.25 -0.46 3.09
CA ALA A 3 4.39 -1.51 2.51
C ALA A 3 3.37 -0.97 1.49
N LEU A 4 2.82 0.23 1.74
CA LEU A 4 1.90 0.87 0.79
C LEU A 4 2.65 1.38 -0.46
N ALA A 5 3.86 1.89 -0.30
CA ALA A 5 4.71 2.26 -1.42
C ALA A 5 5.04 1.04 -2.30
N GLU A 6 5.39 -0.08 -1.68
CA GLU A 6 5.62 -1.34 -2.37
C GLU A 6 4.35 -1.86 -3.08
N SER A 7 3.19 -1.75 -2.40
CA SER A 7 1.90 -2.11 -2.99
C SER A 7 1.62 -1.32 -4.28
N THR A 8 1.83 0.00 -4.24
CA THR A 8 1.66 0.85 -5.42
C THR A 8 2.63 0.47 -6.54
N ARG A 9 3.90 0.16 -6.21
CA ARG A 9 4.92 -0.19 -7.19
C ARG A 9 4.69 -1.56 -7.83
N SER A 10 4.20 -2.54 -7.06
CA SER A 10 4.02 -3.92 -7.51
C SER A 10 2.61 -4.24 -8.02
N GLY A 11 1.65 -3.34 -7.81
CA GLY A 11 0.23 -3.59 -8.06
C GLY A 11 -0.41 -4.61 -7.11
N LYS A 12 0.33 -5.09 -6.10
CA LYS A 12 -0.15 -6.11 -5.15
C LYS A 12 -0.81 -5.44 -3.94
N PRO A 13 -1.95 -5.93 -3.45
CA PRO A 13 -2.54 -5.44 -2.21
C PRO A 13 -1.65 -5.77 -1.00
N VAL A 14 -1.81 -5.01 0.09
CA VAL A 14 -1.08 -5.25 1.33
C VAL A 14 -1.85 -6.23 2.21
N MET A 15 -1.21 -7.34 2.58
CA MET A 15 -1.69 -8.23 3.62
C MET A 15 -1.08 -7.83 4.96
N THR A 16 -1.90 -7.28 5.85
CA THR A 16 -1.47 -6.82 7.17
C THR A 16 -1.88 -7.81 8.25
N LEU A 17 -0.89 -8.42 8.92
CA LEU A 17 -1.09 -9.24 10.10
C LEU A 17 -1.02 -8.39 11.36
N PHE A 18 -2.06 -8.42 12.18
CA PHE A 18 -2.06 -7.91 13.55
C PHE A 18 -1.90 -9.06 14.52
N THR A 19 -0.81 -9.03 15.30
CA THR A 19 -0.38 -10.14 16.15
C THR A 19 0.11 -9.67 17.52
N GLY A 20 0.18 -10.60 18.47
CA GLY A 20 0.83 -10.44 19.77
C GLY A 20 1.76 -11.61 19.98
N SER A 21 2.99 -11.50 19.49
CA SER A 21 3.93 -12.60 19.32
C SER A 21 4.28 -13.34 20.62
N ASP A 22 4.35 -12.62 21.76
CA ASP A 22 4.76 -13.20 23.05
C ASP A 22 3.59 -13.64 23.94
N TRP A 23 2.35 -13.18 23.71
CA TRP A 23 1.21 -13.48 24.58
C TRP A 23 0.03 -14.20 23.89
N CYS A 24 -0.07 -14.14 22.54
CA CYS A 24 -1.23 -14.64 21.82
C CYS A 24 -1.04 -16.08 21.29
N PRO A 25 -1.58 -17.14 21.92
CA PRO A 25 -1.41 -18.51 21.46
C PRO A 25 -1.96 -18.77 20.06
N HIS A 26 -3.10 -18.18 19.73
CA HIS A 26 -3.73 -18.33 18.41
C HIS A 26 -2.89 -17.68 17.30
N CYS A 27 -2.15 -16.60 17.62
CA CYS A 27 -1.25 -15.95 16.68
C CYS A 27 -0.08 -16.86 16.33
N ARG A 28 0.57 -17.45 17.36
CA ARG A 28 1.65 -18.43 17.16
C ARG A 28 1.18 -19.63 16.36
N THR A 29 -0.02 -20.15 16.66
CA THR A 29 -0.58 -21.28 15.92
C THR A 29 -0.85 -20.93 14.44
N LEU A 30 -1.30 -19.72 14.12
CA LEU A 30 -1.48 -19.26 12.75
C LEU A 30 -0.13 -19.15 12.04
N GLU A 31 0.86 -18.57 12.68
CA GLU A 31 2.22 -18.44 12.16
C GLU A 31 2.82 -19.82 11.83
N GLU A 32 2.81 -20.75 12.81
CA GLU A 32 3.40 -22.09 12.65
C GLU A 32 2.66 -22.94 11.60
N ARG A 33 1.33 -22.87 11.55
CA ARG A 33 0.52 -23.78 10.72
C ARG A 33 0.15 -23.24 9.36
N VAL A 34 0.28 -21.93 9.14
CA VAL A 34 -0.06 -21.30 7.87
C VAL A 34 1.13 -20.52 7.32
N PHE A 35 1.60 -19.50 8.03
CA PHE A 35 2.57 -18.57 7.47
C PHE A 35 3.97 -19.16 7.28
N SER A 36 4.35 -20.15 8.09
CA SER A 36 5.62 -20.88 7.95
C SER A 36 5.54 -22.03 6.95
N THR A 37 4.47 -22.15 6.17
CA THR A 37 4.34 -23.21 5.17
C THR A 37 4.85 -22.75 3.80
N PRO A 38 5.54 -23.62 3.02
CA PRO A 38 5.98 -23.30 1.67
C PRO A 38 4.83 -22.90 0.74
N GLU A 39 3.62 -23.44 0.97
CA GLU A 39 2.42 -23.10 0.23
C GLU A 39 2.02 -21.62 0.44
N PHE A 40 2.12 -21.13 1.68
CA PHE A 40 1.84 -19.73 1.98
C PHE A 40 2.94 -18.80 1.45
N GLU A 41 4.20 -19.19 1.61
CA GLU A 41 5.35 -18.43 1.13
C GLU A 41 5.23 -18.18 -0.38
N SER A 42 5.06 -19.25 -1.17
CA SER A 42 4.89 -19.14 -2.62
C SER A 42 3.67 -18.29 -3.01
N TRP A 43 2.53 -18.50 -2.36
CA TRP A 43 1.32 -17.73 -2.65
C TRP A 43 1.49 -16.25 -2.30
N SER A 44 2.08 -15.95 -1.14
CA SER A 44 2.21 -14.56 -0.69
C SER A 44 3.19 -13.76 -1.53
N GLU A 45 4.29 -14.38 -1.97
CA GLU A 45 5.25 -13.75 -2.87
C GLU A 45 4.62 -13.28 -4.19
N GLU A 46 3.66 -14.03 -4.70
CA GLU A 46 3.00 -13.71 -5.98
C GLU A 46 1.86 -12.69 -5.82
N HIS A 47 1.15 -12.69 -4.70
CA HIS A 47 -0.17 -12.05 -4.63
C HIS A 47 -0.28 -10.85 -3.70
N VAL A 48 0.62 -10.70 -2.72
CA VAL A 48 0.49 -9.66 -1.69
C VAL A 48 1.83 -9.07 -1.27
N VAL A 49 1.78 -7.86 -0.72
CA VAL A 49 2.87 -7.27 0.07
C VAL A 49 2.59 -7.59 1.54
N LEU A 50 3.55 -8.19 2.25
CA LEU A 50 3.37 -8.56 3.64
C LEU A 50 3.74 -7.41 4.59
N LEU A 51 2.85 -7.13 5.55
CA LEU A 51 3.06 -6.19 6.64
C LEU A 51 2.68 -6.83 7.96
N MET A 52 3.53 -6.72 8.99
CA MET A 52 3.25 -7.18 10.34
C MET A 52 3.17 -6.03 11.33
N ILE A 53 2.08 -5.96 12.07
CA ILE A 53 1.86 -5.07 13.22
C ILE A 53 1.82 -5.94 14.47
N ASP A 54 2.98 -6.10 15.10
CA ASP A 54 3.11 -6.89 16.34
C ASP A 54 2.97 -5.99 17.57
N LEU A 55 2.14 -6.40 18.52
CA LEU A 55 1.90 -5.75 19.81
C LEU A 55 2.31 -6.68 20.96
N PRO A 56 3.62 -6.98 21.14
CA PRO A 56 4.07 -7.80 22.23
C PRO A 56 3.88 -7.11 23.59
N GLU A 57 3.81 -7.88 24.70
CA GLU A 57 3.75 -7.33 26.04
C GLU A 57 5.05 -6.64 26.45
N SER A 58 6.17 -7.07 25.90
CA SER A 58 7.50 -6.56 26.21
C SER A 58 8.33 -6.29 24.95
N GLY A 59 9.49 -5.65 25.11
CA GLY A 59 10.49 -5.51 24.04
C GLY A 59 10.27 -4.36 23.06
N ILE A 60 9.21 -3.57 23.19
CA ILE A 60 8.97 -2.37 22.36
C ILE A 60 8.86 -1.11 23.22
N SER A 61 9.27 0.04 22.67
CA SER A 61 9.14 1.32 23.36
C SER A 61 7.67 1.77 23.48
N PRO A 62 7.33 2.61 24.48
CA PRO A 62 5.98 3.18 24.60
C PRO A 62 5.52 3.92 23.34
N ALA A 63 6.43 4.60 22.64
CA ALA A 63 6.14 5.31 21.40
C ALA A 63 5.70 4.35 20.29
N VAL A 64 6.47 3.27 20.07
CA VAL A 64 6.14 2.22 19.08
C VAL A 64 4.82 1.53 19.43
N ARG A 65 4.59 1.23 20.72
CA ARG A 65 3.33 0.66 21.18
C ARG A 65 2.14 1.58 20.88
N SER A 66 2.29 2.87 21.18
CA SER A 66 1.25 3.87 20.93
C SER A 66 0.92 3.98 19.45
N GLU A 67 1.94 3.99 18.59
CA GLU A 67 1.78 4.05 17.14
C GLU A 67 1.04 2.80 16.60
N ARG A 68 1.50 1.59 16.95
CA ARG A 68 0.85 0.34 16.54
C ARG A 68 -0.57 0.22 17.06
N SER A 69 -0.83 0.70 18.28
CA SER A 69 -2.19 0.75 18.83
C SER A 69 -3.11 1.70 18.06
N ARG A 70 -2.60 2.86 17.60
CA ARG A 70 -3.36 3.75 16.72
C ARG A 70 -3.72 3.09 15.39
N ILE A 71 -2.81 2.29 14.82
CA ILE A 71 -3.09 1.53 13.60
C ILE A 71 -4.19 0.51 13.86
N CYS A 72 -4.17 -0.22 14.98
CA CYS A 72 -5.25 -1.11 15.37
C CYS A 72 -6.59 -0.36 15.48
N LEU A 73 -6.60 0.81 16.10
CA LEU A 73 -7.82 1.64 16.22
C LEU A 73 -8.31 2.13 14.87
N LYS A 74 -7.41 2.60 13.99
CA LYS A 74 -7.74 3.06 12.63
C LYS A 74 -8.51 1.99 11.86
N TYR A 75 -8.08 0.73 11.93
CA TYR A 75 -8.71 -0.38 11.21
C TYR A 75 -9.78 -1.13 12.00
N GLY A 76 -10.07 -0.72 13.25
CA GLY A 76 -11.06 -1.36 14.10
C GLY A 76 -10.66 -2.77 14.57
N VAL A 77 -9.35 -3.06 14.64
CA VAL A 77 -8.83 -4.34 15.09
C VAL A 77 -8.98 -4.47 16.61
N ARG A 78 -9.76 -5.47 17.04
CA ARG A 78 -10.04 -5.76 18.47
C ARG A 78 -9.75 -7.20 18.85
N THR A 79 -9.37 -8.02 17.89
CA THR A 79 -9.12 -9.46 18.07
C THR A 79 -7.79 -9.83 17.47
N PHE A 80 -7.05 -10.72 18.10
CA PHE A 80 -5.78 -11.24 17.61
C PHE A 80 -5.86 -12.77 17.43
N PRO A 81 -5.28 -13.33 16.35
CA PRO A 81 -4.76 -12.59 15.20
C PRO A 81 -5.89 -11.97 14.38
N SER A 82 -5.61 -10.87 13.69
CA SER A 82 -6.43 -10.35 12.58
C SER A 82 -5.56 -10.17 11.36
N VAL A 83 -6.07 -10.57 10.20
CA VAL A 83 -5.41 -10.40 8.91
C VAL A 83 -6.30 -9.51 8.05
N LEU A 84 -5.79 -8.38 7.62
CA LEU A 84 -6.47 -7.45 6.74
C LEU A 84 -5.81 -7.44 5.37
N ILE A 85 -6.62 -7.36 4.33
CA ILE A 85 -6.14 -7.00 2.99
C ILE A 85 -6.49 -5.53 2.76
N LEU A 86 -5.49 -4.76 2.42
CA LEU A 86 -5.60 -3.34 2.11
C LEU A 86 -5.21 -3.11 0.65
N ASP A 87 -5.84 -2.13 0.03
CA ASP A 87 -5.39 -1.65 -1.27
C ASP A 87 -4.12 -0.77 -1.15
N SER A 88 -3.64 -0.26 -2.26
CA SER A 88 -2.47 0.64 -2.32
C SER A 88 -2.71 1.99 -1.64
N PHE A 89 -3.97 2.35 -1.38
CA PHE A 89 -4.35 3.56 -0.62
C PHE A 89 -4.44 3.31 0.89
N GLY A 90 -4.29 2.06 1.32
CA GLY A 90 -4.45 1.65 2.71
C GLY A 90 -5.91 1.56 3.15
N GLU A 91 -6.84 1.44 2.20
CA GLU A 91 -8.24 1.17 2.50
C GLU A 91 -8.48 -0.35 2.63
N LYS A 92 -9.36 -0.71 3.57
CA LYS A 92 -9.60 -2.12 3.88
C LYS A 92 -10.52 -2.78 2.87
N ILE A 93 -9.99 -3.77 2.13
CA ILE A 93 -10.75 -4.61 1.19
C ILE A 93 -11.48 -5.73 1.94
N THR A 94 -10.76 -6.48 2.78
CA THR A 94 -11.33 -7.61 3.54
C THR A 94 -10.60 -7.87 4.84
N GLU A 95 -11.17 -8.74 5.69
CA GLU A 95 -10.63 -9.07 6.99
C GLU A 95 -10.91 -10.53 7.35
N GLU A 96 -9.91 -11.21 7.94
CA GLU A 96 -10.04 -12.50 8.61
C GLU A 96 -9.69 -12.34 10.09
N LYS A 97 -10.62 -12.73 10.98
CA LYS A 97 -10.50 -12.58 12.44
C LYS A 97 -10.29 -13.90 13.14
N GLY A 98 -9.29 -13.95 13.99
CA GLY A 98 -8.95 -15.13 14.78
C GLY A 98 -8.44 -16.29 13.92
N TYR A 99 -7.96 -17.32 14.60
CA TYR A 99 -7.56 -18.57 13.95
C TYR A 99 -7.95 -19.76 14.84
N ARG A 100 -8.60 -20.77 14.25
CA ARG A 100 -9.11 -21.95 14.97
C ARG A 100 -8.55 -23.27 14.44
N GLY A 101 -7.34 -23.23 13.85
CA GLY A 101 -6.67 -24.43 13.37
C GLY A 101 -7.12 -24.90 11.98
N THR A 102 -7.66 -24.04 11.16
CA THR A 102 -7.97 -24.33 9.75
C THR A 102 -6.68 -24.73 9.01
N PRO A 103 -6.68 -25.83 8.20
CA PRO A 103 -5.52 -26.22 7.40
C PRO A 103 -5.04 -25.08 6.49
N ALA A 104 -3.71 -24.97 6.28
CA ALA A 104 -3.09 -23.91 5.49
C ALA A 104 -3.73 -23.75 4.12
N SER A 105 -3.85 -24.83 3.35
CA SER A 105 -4.44 -24.82 2.01
C SER A 105 -5.88 -24.27 1.98
N THR A 106 -6.69 -24.61 2.97
CA THR A 106 -8.07 -24.13 3.08
C THR A 106 -8.10 -22.66 3.48
N TRP A 107 -7.22 -22.25 4.40
CA TRP A 107 -7.12 -20.87 4.86
C TRP A 107 -6.65 -19.95 3.72
N ILE A 108 -5.59 -20.35 3.00
CA ILE A 108 -5.06 -19.62 1.84
C ILE A 108 -6.12 -19.47 0.75
N LYS A 109 -6.79 -20.57 0.37
CA LYS A 109 -7.87 -20.54 -0.65
C LYS A 109 -9.00 -19.56 -0.29
N ARG A 110 -9.38 -19.55 0.99
CA ARG A 110 -10.44 -18.63 1.47
C ARG A 110 -10.00 -17.18 1.42
N LEU A 111 -8.74 -16.89 1.78
CA LEU A 111 -8.19 -15.54 1.68
C LEU A 111 -8.00 -15.13 0.22
N ALA A 112 -7.38 -15.99 -0.59
CA ALA A 112 -7.13 -15.75 -2.01
C ALA A 112 -8.40 -15.41 -2.80
N ALA A 113 -9.54 -16.02 -2.46
CA ALA A 113 -10.82 -15.69 -3.08
C ALA A 113 -11.32 -14.25 -2.81
N LYS A 114 -10.70 -13.56 -1.86
CA LYS A 114 -11.03 -12.19 -1.46
C LYS A 114 -9.95 -11.18 -1.80
N VAL A 115 -8.76 -11.66 -2.17
CA VAL A 115 -7.64 -10.84 -2.59
C VAL A 115 -7.85 -10.48 -4.07
N PRO A 116 -7.89 -9.19 -4.43
CA PRO A 116 -7.94 -8.82 -5.85
C PRO A 116 -6.68 -9.31 -6.55
N ALA A 117 -6.80 -9.63 -7.83
CA ALA A 117 -5.62 -9.89 -8.65
C ALA A 117 -4.70 -8.66 -8.61
N PRO A 118 -3.36 -8.85 -8.64
CA PRO A 118 -2.46 -7.72 -8.78
C PRO A 118 -2.88 -6.88 -9.98
N GLU A 119 -3.08 -5.60 -9.75
CA GLU A 119 -3.34 -4.68 -10.86
C GLU A 119 -2.07 -4.60 -11.70
N ALA A 120 -2.21 -4.77 -13.02
CA ALA A 120 -1.10 -4.51 -13.90
C ALA A 120 -0.69 -3.04 -13.70
N VAL A 121 0.46 -2.83 -13.08
CA VAL A 121 1.06 -1.50 -13.06
C VAL A 121 1.37 -1.21 -14.51
N ALA A 122 0.64 -0.29 -15.12
CA ALA A 122 0.97 0.16 -16.45
C ALA A 122 2.42 0.64 -16.40
N ASP A 123 3.29 -0.01 -17.17
CA ASP A 123 4.63 0.51 -17.40
C ASP A 123 4.42 1.93 -17.94
N LEU A 124 4.70 2.90 -17.11
CA LEU A 124 4.78 4.29 -17.57
C LEU A 124 5.95 4.31 -18.55
N GLU A 125 5.67 4.23 -19.83
CA GLU A 125 6.69 4.21 -20.89
C GLU A 125 7.53 5.50 -20.88
N GLU A 126 7.01 6.58 -20.25
CA GLU A 126 7.78 7.81 -19.98
C GLU A 126 7.61 8.23 -18.52
N PRO A 127 8.70 8.59 -17.81
CA PRO A 127 8.59 9.11 -16.46
C PRO A 127 7.84 10.44 -16.49
N MET A 128 6.79 10.55 -15.66
CA MET A 128 6.07 11.81 -15.51
C MET A 128 7.03 12.91 -15.01
N PRO A 129 6.87 14.16 -15.52
CA PRO A 129 7.60 15.29 -14.97
C PRO A 129 7.46 15.38 -13.45
N THR A 130 8.58 15.49 -12.75
CA THR A 130 8.64 15.58 -11.28
C THR A 130 8.83 17.00 -10.78
N SER A 131 8.96 17.95 -11.71
CA SER A 131 9.02 19.38 -11.42
C SER A 131 8.13 20.17 -12.37
N LEU A 132 7.68 21.35 -11.90
CA LEU A 132 6.92 22.27 -12.75
C LEU A 132 7.73 22.72 -13.96
N GLY A 133 9.03 22.91 -13.80
CA GLY A 133 9.93 23.32 -14.90
C GLY A 133 9.99 22.31 -16.03
N GLU A 134 10.11 21.02 -15.70
CA GLU A 134 10.08 19.91 -16.67
C GLU A 134 8.73 19.83 -17.36
N ALA A 135 7.62 19.91 -16.59
CA ALA A 135 6.27 19.86 -17.13
C ALA A 135 5.98 21.01 -18.11
N VAL A 136 6.40 22.22 -17.78
CA VAL A 136 6.23 23.41 -18.66
C VAL A 136 7.09 23.29 -19.92
N HIS A 137 8.31 22.76 -19.81
CA HIS A 137 9.17 22.55 -20.96
C HIS A 137 8.55 21.54 -21.94
N GLU A 138 8.07 20.42 -21.42
CA GLU A 138 7.39 19.38 -22.21
C GLU A 138 6.09 19.90 -22.84
N ALA A 139 5.29 20.62 -22.07
CA ALA A 139 4.02 21.19 -22.50
C ALA A 139 4.18 22.15 -23.69
N ARG A 140 5.24 22.98 -23.66
CA ARG A 140 5.58 23.87 -24.76
C ARG A 140 5.99 23.12 -26.03
N GLY A 141 6.69 22.00 -25.86
CA GLY A 141 7.09 21.15 -27.00
C GLY A 141 5.90 20.44 -27.65
N LYS A 142 4.89 20.10 -26.87
CA LYS A 142 3.68 19.39 -27.31
C LYS A 142 2.48 20.31 -27.61
N ASP A 143 2.62 21.62 -27.40
CA ASP A 143 1.53 22.64 -27.50
C ASP A 143 0.28 22.23 -26.68
N ARG A 144 0.50 21.77 -25.45
CA ARG A 144 -0.53 21.29 -24.54
C ARG A 144 -0.47 22.01 -23.19
N PRO A 145 -1.60 22.22 -22.50
CA PRO A 145 -1.60 22.76 -21.15
C PRO A 145 -1.05 21.73 -20.14
N VAL A 146 -0.50 22.22 -19.03
CA VAL A 146 -0.04 21.39 -17.92
C VAL A 146 -1.21 21.13 -16.96
N LEU A 147 -1.46 19.85 -16.66
CA LEU A 147 -2.29 19.44 -15.54
C LEU A 147 -1.39 19.12 -14.35
N LEU A 148 -1.40 20.00 -13.36
CA LEU A 148 -0.58 19.84 -12.18
C LEU A 148 -1.36 19.14 -11.08
N VAL A 149 -0.88 17.97 -10.64
CA VAL A 149 -1.40 17.23 -9.49
C VAL A 149 -0.47 17.48 -8.30
N VAL A 150 -0.94 18.26 -7.32
CA VAL A 150 -0.16 18.58 -6.12
C VAL A 150 -0.58 17.67 -4.98
N SER A 151 0.35 16.86 -4.45
CA SER A 151 0.08 16.04 -3.27
C SER A 151 0.41 16.81 -2.00
N GLY A 152 -0.54 16.88 -1.07
CA GLY A 152 -0.37 17.56 0.23
C GLY A 152 0.49 16.80 1.25
N SER A 153 1.07 15.67 0.87
CA SER A 153 1.91 14.84 1.73
C SER A 153 3.37 14.91 1.27
N ARG A 154 4.28 14.90 2.26
CA ARG A 154 5.74 14.79 2.05
C ARG A 154 6.19 13.38 1.63
N ASP A 155 5.26 12.45 1.54
CA ASP A 155 5.51 11.06 1.28
C ASP A 155 5.52 10.78 -0.23
N LYS A 156 6.58 10.12 -0.71
CA LYS A 156 6.65 9.60 -2.10
C LYS A 156 5.41 8.77 -2.46
N THR A 157 4.80 8.10 -1.49
CA THR A 157 3.55 7.35 -1.65
C THR A 157 2.38 8.22 -2.08
N ALA A 158 2.32 9.48 -1.64
CA ALA A 158 1.27 10.41 -2.04
C ALA A 158 1.46 10.90 -3.49
N ILE A 159 2.70 11.03 -3.95
CA ILE A 159 3.03 11.34 -5.35
C ILE A 159 2.60 10.15 -6.24
N ILE A 160 2.91 8.93 -5.80
CA ILE A 160 2.53 7.70 -6.49
C ILE A 160 1.00 7.53 -6.50
N ARG A 161 0.30 7.88 -5.42
CA ARG A 161 -1.18 7.91 -5.38
C ARG A 161 -1.77 8.92 -6.37
N SER A 162 -1.15 10.06 -6.51
CA SER A 162 -1.52 11.04 -7.55
C SER A 162 -1.29 10.49 -8.95
N ALA A 163 -0.24 9.69 -9.12
CA ALA A 163 0.04 8.98 -10.36
C ALA A 163 -1.00 7.87 -10.64
N THR A 164 -1.55 7.22 -9.61
CA THR A 164 -2.61 6.20 -9.79
C THR A 164 -3.90 6.82 -10.35
N LEU A 165 -4.23 8.07 -9.98
CA LEU A 165 -5.34 8.79 -10.60
C LEU A 165 -5.08 9.04 -12.10
N VAL A 166 -3.84 9.34 -12.45
CA VAL A 166 -3.41 9.57 -13.83
C VAL A 166 -3.37 8.26 -14.63
N ASN A 167 -3.13 7.14 -13.95
CA ASN A 167 -3.10 5.80 -14.54
C ASN A 167 -4.49 5.13 -14.62
N ASP A 168 -5.55 5.79 -14.14
CA ASP A 168 -6.90 5.34 -14.44
C ASP A 168 -7.11 5.31 -15.95
N PRO A 169 -7.50 4.18 -16.56
CA PRO A 169 -7.54 4.04 -18.02
C PRO A 169 -8.45 5.07 -18.71
N GLU A 170 -9.55 5.48 -18.08
CA GLU A 170 -10.45 6.50 -18.62
C GLU A 170 -9.85 7.89 -18.48
N PHE A 171 -9.27 8.19 -17.32
CA PHE A 171 -8.59 9.45 -17.08
C PHE A 171 -7.28 9.55 -17.87
N GLY A 172 -6.49 8.49 -17.93
CA GLY A 172 -5.22 8.43 -18.66
C GLY A 172 -5.39 8.74 -20.14
N ALA A 173 -6.34 8.09 -20.80
CA ALA A 173 -6.64 8.34 -22.22
C ALA A 173 -7.07 9.80 -22.47
N LEU A 174 -7.90 10.38 -21.60
CA LEU A 174 -8.34 11.78 -21.72
C LEU A 174 -7.18 12.75 -21.44
N ALA A 175 -6.33 12.43 -20.46
CA ALA A 175 -5.21 13.27 -20.06
C ALA A 175 -4.11 13.26 -21.12
N GLU A 176 -3.76 12.11 -21.69
CA GLU A 176 -2.75 12.00 -22.75
C GLU A 176 -3.11 12.79 -24.01
N GLU A 177 -4.39 12.88 -24.36
CA GLU A 177 -4.82 13.68 -25.51
C GLU A 177 -4.79 15.19 -25.27
N SER A 178 -5.02 15.61 -24.00
CA SER A 178 -5.35 17.02 -23.71
C SER A 178 -4.31 17.76 -22.90
N PHE A 179 -3.48 17.07 -22.10
CA PHE A 179 -2.60 17.69 -21.11
C PHE A 179 -1.20 17.07 -21.09
N VAL A 180 -0.23 17.81 -20.55
CA VAL A 180 0.97 17.24 -19.94
C VAL A 180 0.71 17.15 -18.44
N VAL A 181 0.72 15.95 -17.90
CA VAL A 181 0.43 15.71 -16.48
C VAL A 181 1.72 15.72 -15.69
N ALA A 182 1.75 16.46 -14.58
CA ALA A 182 2.87 16.47 -13.65
C ALA A 182 2.36 16.27 -12.22
N ALA A 183 3.03 15.39 -11.46
CA ALA A 183 2.74 15.14 -10.07
C ALA A 183 3.90 15.65 -9.22
N ILE A 184 3.68 16.72 -8.45
CA ILE A 184 4.71 17.29 -7.57
C ILE A 184 4.24 17.34 -6.12
N PRO A 185 5.16 17.14 -5.14
CA PRO A 185 4.84 17.32 -3.73
C PRO A 185 4.67 18.80 -3.41
N ALA A 186 3.78 19.12 -2.47
CA ALA A 186 3.59 20.50 -1.99
C ALA A 186 4.81 21.05 -1.23
N SER A 187 5.73 20.18 -0.79
CA SER A 187 6.97 20.57 -0.10
C SER A 187 8.09 19.57 -0.39
N THR A 188 9.34 20.06 -0.38
CA THR A 188 10.55 19.23 -0.50
C THR A 188 10.74 18.31 0.71
N GLU A 189 11.67 17.34 0.63
CA GLU A 189 12.01 16.42 1.73
C GLU A 189 12.45 17.19 2.99
N ASP A 190 13.04 18.37 2.85
CA ASP A 190 13.47 19.24 3.95
C ASP A 190 12.34 20.12 4.52
N GLY A 191 11.14 20.03 3.95
CA GLY A 191 9.95 20.73 4.44
C GLY A 191 9.80 22.15 3.92
N GLU A 192 10.63 22.57 2.96
CA GLU A 192 10.45 23.83 2.24
C GLU A 192 9.35 23.69 1.18
N PRO A 193 8.55 24.74 0.92
CA PRO A 193 7.58 24.71 -0.17
C PRO A 193 8.31 24.49 -1.49
N THR A 194 7.78 23.59 -2.33
CA THR A 194 8.27 23.42 -3.70
C THR A 194 8.06 24.73 -4.46
N ASP A 195 9.12 25.30 -5.03
CA ASP A 195 9.04 26.47 -5.89
C ASP A 195 8.10 26.16 -7.08
N THR A 196 6.98 26.89 -7.12
CA THR A 196 5.99 26.86 -8.20
C THR A 196 6.31 27.87 -9.29
#